data_48f219c69bcb0ac14130efaa8add343c
#
_entry.id   48f219c69bcb0ac14130efaa8add343c
#
_cell.length_a   1.000
_cell.length_b   1.000
_cell.length_c   1.000
_cell.angle_alpha   90.00
_cell.angle_beta   90.00
_cell.angle_gamma   90.00
#
_symmetry.space_group_name_H-M   'P 1'
#
loop_
_entity.id
_entity.type
_entity.pdbx_description
1 polymer ?
#
loop_
_entity_poly.entity_id
_entity_poly.type
_entity_poly.pdbx_seq_one_letter_code
_entity_poly.pdbx_strand_id
1 'polypeptide(L)'
;MRLDESKCKHQTMSLFGDAPIAKLPPPPPVAVAKTSKATIYFDGGCLGNPGRKYGSFQVLLDGKQVVGRKRVEFGHGTNNEAEFNSLKLALDEAAGWFRSQGMDLKSLALLIETDSMIVRNRLVVKNVIFKKYPSSIRMFALANECLAVMKQFAKFEVIWQGRASNVKRFGH
;
A
#
# COMPACT_ATOMS: atom_id res chain seq x y z
N MET A 1 -19.21 6.52 81.75
CA MET A 1 -20.32 5.70 81.34
C MET A 1 -19.97 5.20 79.91
N ARG A 2 -19.51 3.94 79.83
CA ARG A 2 -19.09 3.30 78.57
C ARG A 2 -20.28 2.56 78.05
N LEU A 3 -20.63 2.87 76.73
CA LEU A 3 -21.62 2.10 76.01
C LEU A 3 -20.92 1.05 75.16
N ASP A 4 -21.38 -0.17 75.38
CA ASP A 4 -20.90 -1.43 74.85
C ASP A 4 -21.43 -1.58 73.36
N GLU A 5 -20.47 -1.67 72.42
CA GLU A 5 -20.78 -1.97 71.02
C GLU A 5 -20.55 -3.46 70.79
N SER A 6 -21.56 -4.29 71.03
CA SER A 6 -21.48 -5.68 70.68
C SER A 6 -22.65 -6.11 69.77
N LYS A 7 -22.24 -6.63 68.60
CA LYS A 7 -22.93 -7.56 67.73
C LYS A 7 -24.08 -7.03 66.86
N CYS A 8 -23.70 -6.66 65.68
CA CYS A 8 -24.58 -6.88 64.51
C CYS A 8 -23.86 -7.81 63.52
N LYS A 9 -24.12 -9.10 63.60
CA LYS A 9 -23.66 -10.08 62.60
C LYS A 9 -24.65 -10.02 61.43
N HIS A 10 -24.22 -9.39 60.35
CA HIS A 10 -24.90 -9.52 59.08
C HIS A 10 -24.50 -10.85 58.43
N GLN A 11 -25.40 -11.80 58.48
CA GLN A 11 -25.35 -13.04 57.71
C GLN A 11 -25.75 -12.74 56.28
N THR A 12 -24.76 -12.54 55.40
CA THR A 12 -25.00 -12.53 53.94
C THR A 12 -25.19 -13.96 53.47
N MET A 13 -26.44 -14.33 53.22
CA MET A 13 -26.74 -15.56 52.47
C MET A 13 -26.26 -15.40 51.02
N SER A 14 -25.23 -16.15 50.63
CA SER A 14 -24.83 -16.32 49.23
C SER A 14 -25.90 -17.17 48.53
N LEU A 15 -26.69 -16.55 47.66
CA LEU A 15 -27.77 -17.19 46.88
C LEU A 15 -27.28 -17.80 45.56
N PHE A 16 -25.97 -17.77 45.29
CA PHE A 16 -25.43 -18.40 44.08
C PHE A 16 -24.44 -19.49 44.47
N GLY A 17 -24.88 -20.72 44.30
CA GLY A 17 -24.03 -21.88 44.46
C GLY A 17 -22.83 -21.79 43.48
N ASP A 18 -21.66 -22.13 43.99
CA ASP A 18 -20.42 -22.27 43.21
C ASP A 18 -20.55 -23.43 42.22
N ALA A 19 -21.18 -23.17 41.08
CA ALA A 19 -21.08 -24.06 39.93
C ALA A 19 -19.67 -23.91 39.31
N PRO A 20 -18.92 -25.01 39.09
CA PRO A 20 -17.62 -24.94 38.46
C PRO A 20 -17.75 -24.31 37.08
N ILE A 21 -17.11 -23.17 36.86
CA ILE A 21 -17.03 -22.54 35.53
C ILE A 21 -16.27 -23.50 34.62
N ALA A 22 -17.04 -24.23 33.80
CA ALA A 22 -16.43 -25.05 32.75
C ALA A 22 -15.56 -24.18 31.86
N LYS A 23 -14.25 -24.42 31.83
CA LYS A 23 -13.34 -23.77 30.89
C LYS A 23 -13.84 -24.08 29.48
N LEU A 24 -14.37 -23.06 28.81
CA LEU A 24 -14.65 -23.14 27.36
C LEU A 24 -13.36 -23.52 26.65
N PRO A 25 -13.42 -24.46 25.70
CA PRO A 25 -12.25 -24.78 24.89
C PRO A 25 -11.76 -23.50 24.17
N PRO A 26 -10.45 -23.34 23.97
CA PRO A 26 -9.92 -22.19 23.25
C PRO A 26 -10.59 -22.14 21.86
N PRO A 27 -10.93 -20.93 21.35
CA PRO A 27 -11.49 -20.81 20.02
C PRO A 27 -10.53 -21.45 19.01
N PRO A 28 -11.06 -22.12 17.97
CA PRO A 28 -10.22 -22.72 16.94
C PRO A 28 -9.30 -21.64 16.35
N PRO A 29 -8.05 -21.98 15.96
CA PRO A 29 -7.14 -21.03 15.36
C PRO A 29 -7.81 -20.43 14.12
N VAL A 30 -8.01 -19.11 14.15
CA VAL A 30 -8.52 -18.35 13.00
C VAL A 30 -7.49 -18.55 11.89
N ALA A 31 -7.89 -19.25 10.84
CA ALA A 31 -7.04 -19.40 9.65
C ALA A 31 -6.73 -17.99 9.15
N VAL A 32 -5.47 -17.56 9.27
CA VAL A 32 -5.02 -16.27 8.74
C VAL A 32 -5.21 -16.34 7.23
N ALA A 33 -6.26 -15.72 6.72
CA ALA A 33 -6.51 -15.64 5.30
C ALA A 33 -5.27 -15.09 4.62
N LYS A 34 -4.69 -15.84 3.67
CA LYS A 34 -3.49 -15.44 2.94
C LYS A 34 -3.80 -14.15 2.21
N THR A 35 -3.22 -13.05 2.65
CA THR A 35 -3.40 -11.74 2.00
C THR A 35 -2.84 -11.84 0.59
N SER A 36 -3.67 -11.68 -0.43
CA SER A 36 -3.24 -11.66 -1.83
C SER A 36 -2.32 -10.48 -2.10
N LYS A 37 -1.33 -10.71 -2.96
CA LYS A 37 -0.27 -9.75 -3.26
C LYS A 37 -0.43 -9.16 -4.66
N ALA A 38 -0.70 -7.86 -4.71
CA ALA A 38 -0.59 -7.08 -5.95
C ALA A 38 0.86 -6.60 -6.12
N THR A 39 1.45 -6.81 -7.30
CA THR A 39 2.79 -6.31 -7.63
C THR A 39 2.71 -5.41 -8.86
N ILE A 40 3.27 -4.21 -8.77
CA ILE A 40 3.36 -3.24 -9.86
C ILE A 40 4.81 -3.10 -10.29
N TYR A 41 5.04 -3.27 -11.57
CA TYR A 41 6.27 -2.91 -12.28
C TYR A 41 5.94 -1.75 -13.20
N PHE A 42 6.83 -0.80 -13.30
CA PHE A 42 6.67 0.34 -14.22
C PHE A 42 8.03 0.87 -14.64
N ASP A 43 8.04 1.58 -15.77
CA ASP A 43 9.17 2.32 -16.29
C ASP A 43 8.66 3.56 -17.01
N GLY A 44 9.40 4.65 -16.92
CA GLY A 44 9.08 5.91 -17.57
C GLY A 44 10.30 6.49 -18.26
N GLY A 45 10.13 6.97 -19.47
CA GLY A 45 11.18 7.54 -20.28
C GLY A 45 10.79 8.84 -20.97
N CYS A 46 11.79 9.52 -21.48
CA CYS A 46 11.63 10.77 -22.21
C CYS A 46 12.52 10.79 -23.45
N LEU A 47 11.93 11.14 -24.59
CA LEU A 47 12.69 11.37 -25.83
C LEU A 47 13.24 12.81 -25.82
N GLY A 48 14.49 12.96 -25.35
CA GLY A 48 15.05 14.24 -24.87
C GLY A 48 14.74 14.44 -23.39
N ASN A 49 15.39 15.38 -22.72
CA ASN A 49 15.12 15.67 -21.29
C ASN A 49 15.32 17.16 -20.99
N PRO A 50 14.25 18.00 -21.06
CA PRO A 50 12.85 17.62 -21.29
C PRO A 50 12.54 17.22 -22.73
N GLY A 51 11.44 16.41 -22.91
CA GLY A 51 11.01 15.92 -24.20
C GLY A 51 9.66 15.17 -24.15
N ARG A 52 9.34 14.36 -25.16
CA ARG A 52 8.13 13.54 -25.18
C ARG A 52 8.24 12.40 -24.18
N LYS A 53 7.36 12.43 -23.18
CA LYS A 53 7.29 11.41 -22.13
C LYS A 53 6.49 10.19 -22.59
N TYR A 54 6.97 9.03 -22.18
CA TYR A 54 6.27 7.76 -22.36
C TYR A 54 6.48 6.88 -21.14
N GLY A 55 5.69 5.81 -21.01
CA GLY A 55 5.88 4.83 -19.97
C GLY A 55 5.22 3.52 -20.26
N SER A 56 5.62 2.52 -19.48
CA SER A 56 5.10 1.17 -19.54
C SER A 56 4.85 0.69 -18.12
N PHE A 57 3.87 -0.21 -17.95
CA PHE A 57 3.66 -0.85 -16.66
C PHE A 57 3.03 -2.23 -16.80
N GLN A 58 3.14 -3.01 -15.73
CA GLN A 58 2.54 -4.32 -15.57
C GLN A 58 2.07 -4.49 -14.12
N VAL A 59 0.86 -5.01 -13.95
CA VAL A 59 0.29 -5.35 -12.65
C VAL A 59 0.08 -6.86 -12.57
N LEU A 60 0.57 -7.45 -11.49
CA LEU A 60 0.37 -8.87 -11.19
C LEU A 60 -0.45 -9.03 -9.91
N LEU A 61 -1.32 -10.02 -9.89
CA LEU A 61 -1.97 -10.55 -8.69
C LEU A 61 -1.45 -11.96 -8.44
N ASP A 62 -0.83 -12.18 -7.28
CA ASP A 62 -0.22 -13.46 -6.90
C ASP A 62 0.69 -14.06 -7.99
N GLY A 63 1.47 -13.19 -8.66
CA GLY A 63 2.41 -13.55 -9.71
C GLY A 63 1.82 -13.69 -11.12
N LYS A 64 0.49 -13.59 -11.30
CA LYS A 64 -0.16 -13.62 -12.62
C LYS A 64 -0.46 -12.20 -13.10
N GLN A 65 -0.11 -11.89 -14.35
CA GLN A 65 -0.43 -10.59 -14.93
C GLN A 65 -1.94 -10.41 -15.09
N VAL A 66 -2.45 -9.29 -14.59
CA VAL A 66 -3.87 -8.93 -14.67
C VAL A 66 -4.12 -7.67 -15.49
N VAL A 67 -3.18 -6.71 -15.45
CA VAL A 67 -3.22 -5.47 -16.25
C VAL A 67 -1.82 -5.18 -16.78
N GLY A 68 -1.72 -4.50 -17.90
CA GLY A 68 -0.44 -4.00 -18.41
C GLY A 68 -0.63 -3.16 -19.65
N ARG A 69 0.24 -2.16 -19.77
CA ARG A 69 0.32 -1.30 -20.93
C ARG A 69 1.76 -1.06 -21.33
N LYS A 70 2.00 -1.03 -22.63
CA LYS A 70 3.30 -0.70 -23.21
C LYS A 70 3.22 0.64 -23.91
N ARG A 71 4.21 1.49 -23.63
CA ARG A 71 4.46 2.75 -24.34
C ARG A 71 3.25 3.69 -24.42
N VAL A 72 2.69 4.01 -23.25
CA VAL A 72 1.68 5.06 -23.14
C VAL A 72 2.38 6.42 -23.18
N GLU A 73 1.83 7.38 -23.91
CA GLU A 73 2.39 8.73 -24.01
C GLU A 73 1.79 9.68 -22.97
N PHE A 74 2.64 10.53 -22.38
CA PHE A 74 2.25 11.48 -21.31
C PHE A 74 2.51 12.95 -21.68
N GLY A 75 2.63 13.26 -22.98
CA GLY A 75 2.95 14.61 -23.45
C GLY A 75 4.41 14.99 -23.18
N HIS A 76 4.70 16.29 -23.01
CA HIS A 76 6.05 16.81 -22.85
C HIS A 76 6.43 17.00 -21.38
N GLY A 77 7.70 16.75 -21.02
CA GLY A 77 8.24 16.97 -19.67
C GLY A 77 9.58 16.28 -19.45
N THR A 78 9.89 15.96 -18.22
CA THR A 78 11.15 15.35 -17.80
C THR A 78 11.04 13.84 -17.63
N ASN A 79 12.18 13.14 -17.64
CA ASN A 79 12.24 11.71 -17.36
C ASN A 79 11.64 11.36 -16.00
N ASN A 80 11.94 12.14 -14.97
CA ASN A 80 11.40 11.90 -13.64
C ASN A 80 9.86 12.06 -13.57
N GLU A 81 9.29 13.00 -14.35
CA GLU A 81 7.84 13.12 -14.48
C GLU A 81 7.23 11.92 -15.22
N ALA A 82 7.93 11.37 -16.21
CA ALA A 82 7.50 10.17 -16.93
C ALA A 82 7.39 8.96 -15.99
N GLU A 83 8.39 8.77 -15.12
CA GLU A 83 8.38 7.74 -14.08
C GLU A 83 7.14 7.84 -13.17
N PHE A 84 6.86 9.03 -12.62
CA PHE A 84 5.69 9.22 -11.77
C PHE A 84 4.37 9.08 -12.52
N ASN A 85 4.28 9.54 -13.79
CA ASN A 85 3.09 9.35 -14.62
C ASN A 85 2.83 7.86 -14.88
N SER A 86 3.87 7.07 -15.14
CA SER A 86 3.77 5.63 -15.35
C SER A 86 3.28 4.92 -14.10
N LEU A 87 3.83 5.27 -12.93
CA LEU A 87 3.38 4.72 -11.66
C LEU A 87 1.94 5.11 -11.33
N LYS A 88 1.58 6.39 -11.53
CA LYS A 88 0.22 6.88 -11.27
C LYS A 88 -0.80 6.13 -12.11
N LEU A 89 -0.54 5.99 -13.40
CA LEU A 89 -1.42 5.25 -14.32
C LEU A 89 -1.52 3.77 -13.91
N ALA A 90 -0.39 3.14 -13.55
CA ALA A 90 -0.38 1.76 -13.08
C ALA A 90 -1.23 1.55 -11.82
N LEU A 91 -1.15 2.47 -10.88
CA LEU A 91 -1.92 2.44 -9.62
C LEU A 91 -3.42 2.62 -9.88
N ASP A 92 -3.80 3.56 -10.74
CA ASP A 92 -5.20 3.82 -11.08
C ASP A 92 -5.83 2.63 -11.81
N GLU A 93 -5.13 2.08 -12.81
CA GLU A 93 -5.61 0.91 -13.53
C GLU A 93 -5.66 -0.34 -12.66
N ALA A 94 -4.67 -0.53 -11.76
CA ALA A 94 -4.69 -1.63 -10.79
C ALA A 94 -5.89 -1.52 -9.85
N ALA A 95 -6.09 -0.36 -9.24
CA ALA A 95 -7.20 -0.14 -8.32
C ALA A 95 -8.56 -0.28 -9.02
N GLY A 96 -8.69 0.24 -10.24
CA GLY A 96 -9.88 0.10 -11.07
C GLY A 96 -10.18 -1.36 -11.39
N TRP A 97 -9.17 -2.12 -11.83
CA TRP A 97 -9.31 -3.53 -12.13
C TRP A 97 -9.71 -4.36 -10.90
N PHE A 98 -9.02 -4.20 -9.75
CA PHE A 98 -9.37 -4.93 -8.54
C PHE A 98 -10.80 -4.67 -8.10
N ARG A 99 -11.27 -3.41 -8.14
CA ARG A 99 -12.66 -3.07 -7.82
C ARG A 99 -13.65 -3.69 -8.80
N SER A 100 -13.34 -3.71 -10.10
CA SER A 100 -14.19 -4.35 -11.10
C SER A 100 -14.33 -5.86 -10.91
N GLN A 101 -13.35 -6.50 -10.26
CA GLN A 101 -13.40 -7.91 -9.84
C GLN A 101 -14.07 -8.10 -8.48
N GLY A 102 -14.65 -7.06 -7.87
CA GLY A 102 -15.29 -7.13 -6.56
C GLY A 102 -14.30 -7.25 -5.39
N MET A 103 -13.01 -6.98 -5.62
CA MET A 103 -11.97 -7.09 -4.58
C MET A 103 -11.87 -5.80 -3.76
N ASP A 104 -11.82 -5.95 -2.43
CA ASP A 104 -11.51 -4.84 -1.54
C ASP A 104 -9.98 -4.62 -1.50
N LEU A 105 -9.54 -3.41 -1.84
CA LEU A 105 -8.13 -3.03 -1.77
C LEU A 105 -7.53 -3.20 -0.37
N LYS A 106 -8.36 -3.07 0.68
CA LYS A 106 -7.94 -3.31 2.07
C LYS A 106 -7.61 -4.77 2.38
N SER A 107 -7.95 -5.70 1.51
CA SER A 107 -7.55 -7.11 1.61
C SER A 107 -6.26 -7.45 0.85
N LEU A 108 -5.69 -6.49 0.10
CA LEU A 108 -4.53 -6.69 -0.76
C LEU A 108 -3.27 -6.04 -0.20
N ALA A 109 -2.14 -6.76 -0.24
CA ALA A 109 -0.81 -6.18 -0.04
C ALA A 109 -0.26 -5.68 -1.38
N LEU A 110 0.20 -4.44 -1.43
CA LEU A 110 0.78 -3.82 -2.64
C LEU A 110 2.30 -3.80 -2.55
N LEU A 111 2.96 -4.37 -3.55
CA LEU A 111 4.39 -4.23 -3.80
C LEU A 111 4.62 -3.41 -5.05
N ILE A 112 5.46 -2.39 -4.97
CA ILE A 112 5.93 -1.59 -6.10
C ILE A 112 7.40 -1.84 -6.29
N GLU A 113 7.81 -2.25 -7.48
CA GLU A 113 9.19 -2.48 -7.86
C GLU A 113 9.64 -1.43 -8.88
N THR A 114 10.73 -0.72 -8.58
CA THR A 114 11.22 0.39 -9.40
C THR A 114 12.75 0.43 -9.44
N ASP A 115 13.32 0.84 -10.57
CA ASP A 115 14.74 1.20 -10.70
C ASP A 115 14.97 2.71 -10.51
N SER A 116 13.91 3.49 -10.33
CA SER A 116 13.99 4.91 -10.07
C SER A 116 14.23 5.22 -8.60
N MET A 117 15.45 5.62 -8.25
CA MET A 117 15.80 6.09 -6.90
C MET A 117 15.00 7.34 -6.51
N ILE A 118 14.63 8.18 -7.48
CA ILE A 118 13.86 9.41 -7.23
C ILE A 118 12.44 9.05 -6.80
N VAL A 119 11.79 8.13 -7.51
CA VAL A 119 10.45 7.67 -7.15
C VAL A 119 10.48 7.00 -5.78
N ARG A 120 11.38 6.04 -5.56
CA ARG A 120 11.53 5.34 -4.29
C ARG A 120 11.71 6.32 -3.13
N ASN A 121 12.67 7.24 -3.24
CA ASN A 121 12.97 8.17 -2.15
C ASN A 121 11.81 9.11 -1.83
N ARG A 122 11.04 9.54 -2.83
CA ARG A 122 9.86 10.40 -2.61
C ARG A 122 8.67 9.68 -2.00
N LEU A 123 8.49 8.39 -2.28
CA LEU A 123 7.40 7.61 -1.73
C LEU A 123 7.70 7.07 -0.33
N VAL A 124 8.97 6.77 -0.02
CA VAL A 124 9.38 6.12 1.23
C VAL A 124 9.99 7.13 2.22
N VAL A 125 10.82 8.06 1.74
CA VAL A 125 11.56 9.01 2.58
C VAL A 125 10.78 10.32 2.69
N LYS A 126 10.14 10.58 3.82
CA LYS A 126 9.29 11.77 4.06
C LYS A 126 10.02 13.12 4.02
N ASN A 127 11.37 13.15 4.05
CA ASN A 127 12.18 14.36 4.20
C ASN A 127 12.94 14.76 2.93
N VAL A 128 12.37 14.58 1.75
CA VAL A 128 13.01 15.05 0.52
C VAL A 128 12.84 16.56 0.40
N ILE A 129 13.95 17.32 0.53
CA ILE A 129 13.98 18.77 0.33
C ILE A 129 13.61 19.07 -1.13
N PHE A 130 12.51 19.78 -1.33
CA PHE A 130 12.07 20.23 -2.65
C PHE A 130 12.84 21.53 -3.02
N LYS A 131 13.60 21.48 -4.09
CA LYS A 131 14.01 22.71 -4.76
C LYS A 131 12.78 23.33 -5.44
N LYS A 132 12.60 24.65 -5.36
CA LYS A 132 11.45 25.39 -5.92
C LYS A 132 11.46 25.49 -7.47
N TYR A 133 11.69 24.37 -8.15
CA TYR A 133 11.57 24.32 -9.62
C TYR A 133 10.18 23.83 -10.03
N PRO A 134 9.60 24.33 -11.14
CA PRO A 134 8.28 23.91 -11.61
C PRO A 134 8.12 22.38 -11.77
N SER A 135 9.17 21.70 -12.28
CA SER A 135 9.20 20.24 -12.38
C SER A 135 9.13 19.54 -11.02
N SER A 136 9.76 20.11 -9.99
CA SER A 136 9.71 19.55 -8.63
C SER A 136 8.33 19.67 -8.01
N ILE A 137 7.59 20.76 -8.28
CA ILE A 137 6.22 20.96 -7.81
C ILE A 137 5.29 19.92 -8.46
N ARG A 138 5.39 19.69 -9.79
CA ARG A 138 4.61 18.66 -10.49
C ARG A 138 4.90 17.26 -9.99
N MET A 139 6.18 16.93 -9.79
CA MET A 139 6.56 15.63 -9.22
C MET A 139 6.03 15.42 -7.79
N PHE A 140 5.96 16.51 -7.00
CA PHE A 140 5.38 16.44 -5.66
C PHE A 140 3.88 16.13 -5.71
N ALA A 141 3.14 16.81 -6.58
CA ALA A 141 1.73 16.55 -6.79
C ALA A 141 1.49 15.08 -7.19
N LEU A 142 2.21 14.60 -8.22
CA LEU A 142 2.13 13.21 -8.68
C LEU A 142 2.49 12.20 -7.58
N ALA A 143 3.53 12.47 -6.79
CA ALA A 143 3.90 11.59 -5.68
C ALA A 143 2.78 11.51 -4.62
N ASN A 144 2.14 12.62 -4.29
CA ASN A 144 1.02 12.65 -3.35
C ASN A 144 -0.20 11.90 -3.90
N GLU A 145 -0.50 12.05 -5.20
CA GLU A 145 -1.57 11.29 -5.86
C GLU A 145 -1.29 9.78 -5.83
N CYS A 146 -0.05 9.35 -6.12
CA CYS A 146 0.36 7.96 -5.99
C CYS A 146 0.16 7.45 -4.56
N LEU A 147 0.64 8.20 -3.55
CA LEU A 147 0.48 7.85 -2.13
C LEU A 147 -0.99 7.76 -1.71
N ALA A 148 -1.87 8.61 -2.24
CA ALA A 148 -3.29 8.56 -1.94
C ALA A 148 -3.94 7.25 -2.42
N VAL A 149 -3.54 6.73 -3.58
CA VAL A 149 -4.00 5.42 -4.06
C VAL A 149 -3.36 4.28 -3.27
N MET A 150 -2.05 4.32 -3.03
CA MET A 150 -1.33 3.29 -2.28
C MET A 150 -1.89 3.06 -0.87
N LYS A 151 -2.30 4.13 -0.17
CA LYS A 151 -2.91 4.09 1.16
C LYS A 151 -4.29 3.39 1.21
N GLN A 152 -4.90 3.12 0.07
CA GLN A 152 -6.15 2.37 -0.01
C GLN A 152 -5.93 0.86 0.12
N PHE A 153 -4.71 0.36 -0.07
CA PHE A 153 -4.35 -1.03 0.14
C PHE A 153 -4.14 -1.35 1.64
N ALA A 154 -4.19 -2.63 2.00
CA ALA A 154 -3.96 -3.09 3.38
C ALA A 154 -2.59 -2.65 3.91
N LYS A 155 -1.58 -2.79 3.07
CA LYS A 155 -0.21 -2.34 3.26
C LYS A 155 0.45 -2.13 1.92
N PHE A 156 1.49 -1.31 1.88
CA PHE A 156 2.29 -1.16 0.67
C PHE A 156 3.79 -1.12 0.99
N GLU A 157 4.57 -1.56 0.03
CA GLU A 157 6.02 -1.54 0.05
C GLU A 157 6.55 -1.05 -1.30
N VAL A 158 7.64 -0.29 -1.28
CA VAL A 158 8.34 0.16 -2.49
C VAL A 158 9.77 -0.32 -2.40
N ILE A 159 10.18 -1.20 -3.30
CA ILE A 159 11.52 -1.74 -3.37
C ILE A 159 12.24 -1.25 -4.62
N TRP A 160 13.55 -1.03 -4.47
CA TRP A 160 14.40 -0.73 -5.61
C TRP A 160 14.91 -2.02 -6.24
N GLN A 161 14.87 -2.07 -7.58
CA GLN A 161 15.47 -3.15 -8.37
C GLN A 161 16.41 -2.57 -9.40
N GLY A 162 17.44 -3.33 -9.77
CA GLY A 162 18.36 -2.92 -10.83
C GLY A 162 17.67 -2.83 -12.19
N ARG A 163 18.10 -1.88 -13.02
CA ARG A 163 17.53 -1.57 -14.35
C ARG A 163 17.40 -2.79 -15.28
N ALA A 164 18.29 -3.78 -15.16
CA ALA A 164 18.26 -5.01 -15.97
C ALA A 164 16.89 -5.73 -15.92
N SER A 165 16.18 -5.64 -14.79
CA SER A 165 14.83 -6.19 -14.61
C SER A 165 13.81 -5.50 -15.50
N ASN A 166 13.82 -4.16 -15.54
CA ASN A 166 12.91 -3.37 -16.36
C ASN A 166 13.18 -3.52 -17.86
N VAL A 167 14.45 -3.53 -18.27
CA VAL A 167 14.83 -3.78 -19.67
C VAL A 167 14.33 -5.14 -20.14
N LYS A 168 14.48 -6.20 -19.35
CA LYS A 168 13.95 -7.53 -19.67
C LYS A 168 12.43 -7.54 -19.79
N ARG A 169 11.74 -6.75 -18.99
CA ARG A 169 10.26 -6.73 -18.90
C ARG A 169 9.62 -5.85 -19.97
N PHE A 170 10.17 -4.67 -20.22
CA PHE A 170 9.57 -3.65 -21.08
C PHE A 170 10.33 -3.44 -22.41
N GLY A 171 11.60 -3.86 -22.48
CA GLY A 171 12.44 -3.76 -23.68
C GLY A 171 13.09 -2.40 -23.88
N HIS A 172 13.15 -1.55 -22.84
CA HIS A 172 13.82 -0.24 -22.88
C HIS A 172 14.36 0.15 -21.51
#